data_2f28ff25ccb9c8d87bd55a8b6947b5f7
#
_entry.id   2f28ff25ccb9c8d87bd55a8b6947b5f7
#
_cell.length_a   1.000
_cell.length_b   1.000
_cell.length_c   1.000
_cell.angle_alpha   90.00
_cell.angle_beta   90.00
_cell.angle_gamma   90.00
#
_symmetry.space_group_name_H-M   'P 1'
#
loop_
_entity.id
_entity.type
_entity.pdbx_description
1 polymer ?
#
loop_
_entity_poly.entity_id
_entity_poly.type
_entity_poly.pdbx_seq_one_letter_code
_entity_poly.pdbx_strand_id
1 'polypeptide(L)'
;FQVTKVIKERVINEGKTVSIFDFDDTLAKTDSWVYVKTKDGMERQLDPAQFAVYKPKKGEEFDFRDFDRKLRNPRLIKKNVDLLKKQLNIGGRKVTILTARRLGAPINHFFKTIGIQPYVVPLGDANPQKKADYIEREIKKGYTTVYFMDDSPKNIRAVDALKKKYPGVRIVTKLVK
;
A
#
# COMPACT_ATOMS: atom_id res chain seq x y z
N PHE A 1 -12.86 36.82 20.58
CA PHE A 1 -13.95 35.82 20.73
C PHE A 1 -14.37 35.20 19.40
N GLN A 2 -14.55 35.97 18.34
CA GLN A 2 -14.93 35.45 17.02
C GLN A 2 -13.79 34.67 16.35
N VAL A 3 -12.54 35.08 16.51
CA VAL A 3 -11.37 34.42 15.93
C VAL A 3 -11.18 33.02 16.49
N THR A 4 -11.39 32.84 17.79
CA THR A 4 -11.24 31.52 18.44
C THR A 4 -12.34 30.55 18.00
N LYS A 5 -13.57 31.06 17.76
CA LYS A 5 -14.67 30.24 17.25
C LYS A 5 -14.47 29.79 15.80
N VAL A 6 -13.97 30.70 14.94
CA VAL A 6 -13.65 30.42 13.56
C VAL A 6 -12.51 29.41 13.42
N ILE A 7 -11.48 29.51 14.29
CA ILE A 7 -10.39 28.55 14.33
C ILE A 7 -10.88 27.17 14.79
N LYS A 8 -11.73 27.11 15.82
CA LYS A 8 -12.34 25.83 16.25
C LYS A 8 -13.24 25.22 15.19
N GLU A 9 -14.06 26.01 14.50
CA GLU A 9 -14.91 25.53 13.42
C GLU A 9 -14.09 25.07 12.20
N ARG A 10 -12.98 25.73 11.86
CA ARG A 10 -12.05 25.31 10.81
C ARG A 10 -11.36 23.98 11.16
N VAL A 11 -10.91 23.83 12.40
CA VAL A 11 -10.28 22.58 12.88
C VAL A 11 -11.29 21.43 12.93
N ILE A 12 -12.56 21.72 13.22
CA ILE A 12 -13.63 20.71 13.23
C ILE A 12 -14.03 20.31 11.79
N ASN A 13 -13.90 21.22 10.82
CA ASN A 13 -14.21 20.98 9.40
C ASN A 13 -13.02 20.49 8.57
N GLU A 14 -11.78 20.58 9.06
CA GLU A 14 -10.63 19.93 8.46
C GLU A 14 -10.68 18.44 8.81
N GLY A 15 -11.30 17.63 7.93
CA GLY A 15 -11.41 16.20 8.09
C GLY A 15 -10.04 15.53 8.20
N LYS A 16 -10.00 14.34 8.78
CA LYS A 16 -8.77 13.54 8.92
C LYS A 16 -8.30 13.03 7.56
N THR A 17 -6.99 13.10 7.32
CA THR A 17 -6.35 12.60 6.10
C THR A 17 -5.49 11.39 6.39
N VAL A 18 -5.60 10.37 5.54
CA VAL A 18 -4.70 9.22 5.50
C VAL A 18 -4.07 9.09 4.12
N SER A 19 -2.74 8.93 4.11
CA SER A 19 -1.96 8.64 2.89
C SER A 19 -1.48 7.21 2.95
N ILE A 20 -1.81 6.44 1.93
CA ILE A 20 -1.56 4.99 1.88
C ILE A 20 -0.74 4.68 0.65
N PHE A 21 0.39 4.01 0.86
CA PHE A 21 1.33 3.60 -0.18
C PHE A 21 1.43 2.08 -0.21
N ASP A 22 1.34 1.50 -1.38
CA ASP A 22 1.84 0.15 -1.60
C ASP A 22 3.38 0.14 -1.53
N PHE A 23 3.99 -1.03 -1.38
CA PHE A 23 5.44 -1.14 -1.28
C PHE A 23 6.08 -1.67 -2.57
N ASP A 24 5.79 -2.91 -2.97
CA ASP A 24 6.44 -3.56 -4.11
C ASP A 24 6.08 -2.87 -5.43
N ASP A 25 7.09 -2.48 -6.20
CA ASP A 25 6.97 -1.72 -7.46
C ASP A 25 6.28 -0.35 -7.33
N THR A 26 6.01 0.09 -6.11
CA THR A 26 5.50 1.43 -5.78
C THR A 26 6.54 2.29 -5.09
N LEU A 27 7.13 1.81 -4.00
CA LEU A 27 8.18 2.51 -3.24
C LEU A 27 9.57 1.94 -3.50
N ALA A 28 9.66 0.66 -3.81
CA ALA A 28 10.92 -0.02 -4.10
C ALA A 28 10.72 -1.20 -5.04
N LYS A 29 11.77 -1.51 -5.77
CA LYS A 29 11.92 -2.76 -6.51
C LYS A 29 12.85 -3.67 -5.74
N THR A 30 12.55 -4.96 -5.70
CA THR A 30 13.37 -5.99 -5.07
C THR A 30 13.56 -7.16 -6.01
N ASP A 31 14.56 -7.99 -5.74
CA ASP A 31 14.78 -9.24 -6.45
C ASP A 31 14.09 -10.42 -5.73
N SER A 32 12.96 -10.16 -5.09
CA SER A 32 12.11 -11.20 -4.49
C SER A 32 11.30 -11.93 -5.54
N TRP A 33 11.33 -13.26 -5.49
CA TRP A 33 10.63 -14.11 -6.44
C TRP A 33 9.36 -14.71 -5.83
N VAL A 34 8.34 -14.87 -6.66
CA VAL A 34 7.24 -15.80 -6.38
C VAL A 34 7.55 -17.10 -7.10
N TYR A 35 7.60 -18.19 -6.37
CA TYR A 35 7.83 -19.52 -6.95
C TYR A 35 6.49 -20.17 -7.25
N VAL A 36 6.34 -20.63 -8.49
CA VAL A 36 5.12 -21.33 -8.97
C VAL A 36 5.47 -22.78 -9.15
N LYS A 37 4.86 -23.65 -8.34
CA LYS A 37 4.98 -25.11 -8.50
C LYS A 37 3.85 -25.61 -9.38
N THR A 38 4.21 -26.25 -10.48
CA THR A 38 3.26 -26.89 -11.39
C THR A 38 2.81 -28.24 -10.82
N LYS A 39 1.70 -28.76 -11.35
CA LYS A 39 1.19 -30.09 -10.99
C LYS A 39 2.21 -31.21 -11.24
N ASP A 40 3.11 -31.02 -12.20
CA ASP A 40 4.17 -31.97 -12.55
C ASP A 40 5.43 -31.85 -11.68
N GLY A 41 5.39 -30.99 -10.65
CA GLY A 41 6.51 -30.79 -9.73
C GLY A 41 7.60 -29.84 -10.23
N MET A 42 7.42 -29.20 -11.37
CA MET A 42 8.34 -28.18 -11.88
C MET A 42 8.13 -26.86 -11.12
N GLU A 43 9.23 -26.10 -10.90
CA GLU A 43 9.19 -24.80 -10.26
C GLU A 43 9.61 -23.71 -11.24
N ARG A 44 8.84 -22.63 -11.31
CA ARG A 44 9.15 -21.42 -12.06
C ARG A 44 9.21 -20.23 -11.13
N GLN A 45 9.92 -19.19 -11.55
CA GLN A 45 10.04 -17.93 -10.81
C GLN A 45 9.33 -16.81 -11.54
N LEU A 46 8.58 -16.03 -10.81
CA LEU A 46 7.96 -14.79 -11.29
C LEU A 46 8.47 -13.63 -10.43
N ASP A 47 8.86 -12.52 -11.07
CA ASP A 47 9.06 -11.28 -10.33
C ASP A 47 7.71 -10.68 -9.88
N PRO A 48 7.70 -9.67 -8.98
CA PRO A 48 6.44 -9.07 -8.51
C PRO A 48 5.57 -8.51 -9.63
N ALA A 49 6.15 -7.91 -10.65
CA ALA A 49 5.42 -7.36 -11.79
C ALA A 49 4.79 -8.47 -12.65
N GLN A 50 5.54 -9.53 -12.91
CA GLN A 50 5.03 -10.72 -13.62
C GLN A 50 3.90 -11.39 -12.83
N PHE A 51 4.07 -11.51 -11.51
CA PHE A 51 3.05 -12.10 -10.65
C PHE A 51 1.75 -11.27 -10.63
N ALA A 52 1.85 -9.95 -10.63
CA ALA A 52 0.68 -9.05 -10.62
C ALA A 52 -0.28 -9.29 -11.79
N VAL A 53 0.23 -9.74 -12.93
CA VAL A 53 -0.56 -10.02 -14.15
C VAL A 53 -0.70 -11.51 -14.44
N TYR A 54 -0.13 -12.37 -13.61
CA TYR A 54 -0.14 -13.82 -13.80
C TYR A 54 -1.56 -14.39 -13.63
N LYS A 55 -1.93 -15.27 -14.53
CA LYS A 55 -3.19 -16.03 -14.45
C LYS A 55 -2.88 -17.45 -13.99
N PRO A 56 -3.25 -17.81 -12.74
CA PRO A 56 -2.99 -19.14 -12.22
C PRO A 56 -3.65 -20.23 -13.07
N LYS A 57 -2.93 -21.33 -13.28
CA LYS A 57 -3.46 -22.53 -13.90
C LYS A 57 -3.89 -23.52 -12.81
N LYS A 58 -4.84 -24.37 -13.14
CA LYS A 58 -5.33 -25.40 -12.22
C LYS A 58 -4.18 -26.30 -11.75
N GLY A 59 -4.07 -26.48 -10.43
CA GLY A 59 -3.05 -27.32 -9.82
C GLY A 59 -1.71 -26.63 -9.56
N GLU A 60 -1.58 -25.35 -9.88
CA GLU A 60 -0.41 -24.56 -9.50
C GLU A 60 -0.50 -24.09 -8.04
N GLU A 61 0.64 -24.17 -7.35
CA GLU A 61 0.81 -23.65 -5.99
C GLU A 61 1.84 -22.53 -5.99
N PHE A 62 1.61 -21.52 -5.16
CA PHE A 62 2.51 -20.36 -5.03
C PHE A 62 3.29 -20.42 -3.72
N ASP A 63 4.60 -20.16 -3.80
CA ASP A 63 5.47 -20.07 -2.64
C ASP A 63 6.10 -18.67 -2.61
N PHE A 64 5.82 -17.94 -1.55
CA PHE A 64 6.24 -16.56 -1.31
C PHE A 64 7.41 -16.46 -0.34
N ARG A 65 8.22 -17.51 -0.20
CA ARG A 65 9.31 -17.59 0.79
C ARG A 65 10.30 -16.42 0.75
N ASP A 66 10.54 -15.84 -0.43
CA ASP A 66 11.45 -14.69 -0.56
C ASP A 66 10.88 -13.42 0.10
N PHE A 67 9.57 -13.32 0.20
CA PHE A 67 8.88 -12.16 0.78
C PHE A 67 8.89 -12.18 2.31
N ASP A 68 9.22 -13.31 2.92
CA ASP A 68 9.35 -13.46 4.38
C ASP A 68 10.76 -13.16 4.88
N ARG A 69 11.71 -12.95 3.98
CA ARG A 69 13.13 -12.72 4.27
C ARG A 69 13.48 -11.23 4.17
N LYS A 70 14.70 -10.89 4.62
CA LYS A 70 15.32 -9.60 4.33
C LYS A 70 15.21 -9.28 2.84
N LEU A 71 14.88 -8.03 2.50
CA LEU A 71 14.73 -7.61 1.11
C LEU A 71 16.02 -7.88 0.33
N ARG A 72 15.87 -8.50 -0.84
CA ARG A 72 16.99 -8.79 -1.73
C ARG A 72 17.18 -7.64 -2.71
N ASN A 73 18.37 -7.01 -2.69
CA ASN A 73 18.77 -5.93 -3.59
C ASN A 73 17.68 -4.85 -3.76
N PRO A 74 17.21 -4.21 -2.66
CA PRO A 74 16.16 -3.20 -2.74
C PRO A 74 16.67 -1.94 -3.44
N ARG A 75 15.90 -1.46 -4.39
CA ARG A 75 16.14 -0.22 -5.13
C ARG A 75 14.96 0.71 -4.96
N LEU A 76 15.20 1.89 -4.41
CA LEU A 76 14.17 2.91 -4.21
C LEU A 76 13.59 3.40 -5.53
N ILE A 77 12.27 3.54 -5.58
CA ILE A 77 11.61 4.39 -6.55
C ILE A 77 11.61 5.81 -5.96
N LYS A 78 12.71 6.53 -6.21
CA LYS A 78 13.07 7.76 -5.51
C LYS A 78 11.95 8.78 -5.43
N LYS A 79 11.27 9.05 -6.54
CA LYS A 79 10.18 10.02 -6.61
C LYS A 79 9.06 9.71 -5.60
N ASN A 80 8.70 8.44 -5.47
CA ASN A 80 7.62 8.00 -4.59
C ASN A 80 8.08 7.95 -3.13
N VAL A 81 9.33 7.59 -2.87
CA VAL A 81 9.91 7.63 -1.52
C VAL A 81 10.06 9.08 -1.03
N ASP A 82 10.43 10.01 -1.89
CA ASP A 82 10.48 11.43 -1.55
C ASP A 82 9.09 11.95 -1.18
N LEU A 83 8.04 11.51 -1.89
CA LEU A 83 6.65 11.82 -1.54
C LEU A 83 6.25 11.22 -0.18
N LEU A 84 6.62 9.97 0.08
CA LEU A 84 6.40 9.31 1.37
C LEU A 84 7.03 10.12 2.51
N LYS A 85 8.31 10.50 2.37
CA LYS A 85 9.03 11.31 3.37
C LYS A 85 8.34 12.65 3.59
N LYS A 86 7.88 13.30 2.53
CA LYS A 86 7.13 14.55 2.62
C LYS A 86 5.83 14.37 3.39
N GLN A 87 5.09 13.31 3.13
CA GLN A 87 3.85 13.00 3.84
C GLN A 87 4.10 12.72 5.33
N LEU A 88 5.16 11.97 5.65
CA LEU A 88 5.54 11.69 7.04
C LEU A 88 5.87 12.95 7.84
N ASN A 89 6.35 14.00 7.19
CA ASN A 89 6.70 15.27 7.83
C ASN A 89 5.51 16.24 8.00
N ILE A 90 4.36 15.94 7.40
CA ILE A 90 3.15 16.76 7.57
C ILE A 90 2.44 16.30 8.84
N GLY A 91 2.33 17.19 9.83
CA GLY A 91 1.59 16.92 11.06
C GLY A 91 0.10 16.68 10.83
N GLY A 92 -0.53 15.85 11.67
CA GLY A 92 -1.97 15.58 11.64
C GLY A 92 -2.43 14.62 10.54
N ARG A 93 -1.49 14.00 9.80
CA ARG A 93 -1.81 12.97 8.79
C ARG A 93 -1.36 11.60 9.25
N LYS A 94 -2.19 10.59 9.00
CA LYS A 94 -1.78 9.20 9.10
C LYS A 94 -1.11 8.80 7.78
N VAL A 95 0.04 8.16 7.87
CA VAL A 95 0.77 7.62 6.71
C VAL A 95 0.99 6.14 6.92
N THR A 96 0.55 5.34 5.98
CA THR A 96 0.58 3.87 6.07
C THR A 96 1.18 3.27 4.82
N ILE A 97 2.05 2.29 4.99
CA ILE A 97 2.44 1.38 3.92
C ILE A 97 1.54 0.15 4.02
N LEU A 98 0.75 -0.08 2.99
CA LEU A 98 -0.21 -1.17 2.91
C LEU A 98 0.26 -2.19 1.89
N THR A 99 0.73 -3.33 2.35
CA THR A 99 1.37 -4.35 1.51
C THR A 99 0.59 -5.65 1.50
N ALA A 100 0.59 -6.32 0.36
CA ALA A 100 0.09 -7.69 0.24
C ALA A 100 1.02 -8.72 0.92
N ARG A 101 2.25 -8.34 1.25
CA ARG A 101 3.17 -9.22 1.98
C ARG A 101 2.57 -9.68 3.30
N ARG A 102 2.94 -10.87 3.73
CA ARG A 102 2.50 -11.46 5.01
C ARG A 102 3.21 -10.83 6.21
N LEU A 103 4.47 -10.42 6.04
CA LEU A 103 5.29 -9.84 7.10
C LEU A 103 5.71 -8.40 6.77
N GLY A 104 5.56 -7.53 7.74
CA GLY A 104 6.01 -6.13 7.65
C GLY A 104 7.48 -5.93 8.04
N ALA A 105 8.07 -6.86 8.78
CA ALA A 105 9.42 -6.72 9.31
C ALA A 105 10.51 -6.47 8.25
N PRO A 106 10.53 -7.14 7.09
CA PRO A 106 11.53 -6.85 6.05
C PRO A 106 11.44 -5.41 5.54
N ILE A 107 10.23 -4.86 5.39
CA ILE A 107 10.00 -3.48 4.96
C ILE A 107 10.44 -2.50 6.05
N ASN A 108 10.05 -2.75 7.30
CA ASN A 108 10.46 -1.92 8.45
C ASN A 108 11.98 -1.87 8.60
N HIS A 109 12.64 -3.01 8.47
CA HIS A 109 14.10 -3.08 8.52
C HIS A 109 14.75 -2.23 7.43
N PHE A 110 14.25 -2.34 6.21
CA PHE A 110 14.75 -1.56 5.08
C PHE A 110 14.57 -0.05 5.27
N PHE A 111 13.39 0.41 5.66
CA PHE A 111 13.16 1.83 5.89
C PHE A 111 13.97 2.39 7.05
N LYS A 112 14.24 1.60 8.07
CA LYS A 112 15.15 1.98 9.17
C LYS A 112 16.56 2.27 8.65
N THR A 113 17.05 1.54 7.65
CA THR A 113 18.37 1.79 7.04
C THR A 113 18.47 3.13 6.33
N ILE A 114 17.36 3.71 5.89
CA ILE A 114 17.29 5.03 5.25
C ILE A 114 16.70 6.11 6.17
N GLY A 115 16.60 5.83 7.47
CA GLY A 115 16.25 6.81 8.50
C GLY A 115 14.78 7.17 8.61
N ILE A 116 13.87 6.33 8.11
CA ILE A 116 12.42 6.53 8.26
C ILE A 116 11.73 5.32 8.89
N GLN A 117 10.66 5.59 9.63
CA GLN A 117 9.89 4.56 10.33
C GLN A 117 8.39 4.72 10.03
N PRO A 118 7.94 4.41 8.81
CA PRO A 118 6.52 4.43 8.47
C PRO A 118 5.78 3.28 9.17
N TYR A 119 4.49 3.47 9.36
CA TYR A 119 3.61 2.40 9.83
C TYR A 119 3.34 1.42 8.67
N VAL A 120 3.68 0.15 8.86
CA VAL A 120 3.51 -0.90 7.86
C VAL A 120 2.40 -1.86 8.27
N VAL A 121 1.45 -2.06 7.37
CA VAL A 121 0.33 -3.00 7.53
C VAL A 121 0.46 -4.13 6.51
N PRO A 122 0.89 -5.32 6.94
CA PRO A 122 0.93 -6.49 6.08
C PRO A 122 -0.44 -7.17 6.06
N LEU A 123 -1.00 -7.36 4.88
CA LEU A 123 -2.31 -7.99 4.69
C LEU A 123 -2.22 -9.52 4.58
N GLY A 124 -1.08 -10.04 4.07
CA GLY A 124 -0.89 -11.46 3.82
C GLY A 124 -1.77 -12.03 2.71
N ASP A 125 -2.25 -11.17 1.82
CA ASP A 125 -3.18 -11.54 0.76
C ASP A 125 -3.05 -10.53 -0.40
N ALA A 126 -2.92 -11.03 -1.61
CA ALA A 126 -2.82 -10.21 -2.83
C ALA A 126 -4.18 -9.87 -3.44
N ASN A 127 -5.30 -10.33 -2.86
CA ASN A 127 -6.64 -9.99 -3.34
C ASN A 127 -6.85 -8.48 -3.24
N PRO A 128 -7.16 -7.77 -4.35
CA PRO A 128 -7.38 -6.33 -4.36
C PRO A 128 -8.45 -5.86 -3.36
N GLN A 129 -9.44 -6.69 -3.09
CA GLN A 129 -10.51 -6.37 -2.13
C GLN A 129 -9.97 -6.17 -0.71
N LYS A 130 -8.86 -6.83 -0.34
CA LYS A 130 -8.26 -6.68 0.98
C LYS A 130 -7.72 -5.27 1.21
N LYS A 131 -7.13 -4.65 0.18
CA LYS A 131 -6.70 -3.25 0.27
C LYS A 131 -7.90 -2.30 0.36
N ALA A 132 -8.92 -2.52 -0.46
CA ALA A 132 -10.16 -1.74 -0.39
C ALA A 132 -10.85 -1.88 0.98
N ASP A 133 -10.91 -3.07 1.55
CA ASP A 133 -11.49 -3.33 2.88
C ASP A 133 -10.72 -2.57 3.98
N TYR A 134 -9.38 -2.54 3.90
CA TYR A 134 -8.57 -1.76 4.83
C TYR A 134 -8.90 -0.27 4.75
N ILE A 135 -8.96 0.28 3.53
CA ILE A 135 -9.28 1.70 3.31
C ILE A 135 -10.70 2.00 3.78
N GLU A 136 -11.65 1.11 3.55
CA GLU A 136 -13.02 1.27 4.05
C GLU A 136 -13.07 1.34 5.58
N ARG A 137 -12.27 0.51 6.27
CA ARG A 137 -12.15 0.60 7.74
C ARG A 137 -11.59 1.95 8.20
N GLU A 138 -10.62 2.52 7.48
CA GLU A 138 -10.10 3.86 7.78
C GLU A 138 -11.19 4.93 7.59
N ILE A 139 -11.96 4.84 6.52
CA ILE A 139 -13.10 5.75 6.29
C ILE A 139 -14.12 5.66 7.43
N LYS A 140 -14.44 4.47 7.89
CA LYS A 140 -15.35 4.24 9.03
C LYS A 140 -14.81 4.78 10.36
N LYS A 141 -13.49 4.93 10.49
CA LYS A 141 -12.85 5.58 11.65
C LYS A 141 -12.92 7.11 11.61
N GLY A 142 -13.42 7.70 10.51
CA GLY A 142 -13.61 9.13 10.36
C GLY A 142 -12.61 9.83 9.44
N TYR A 143 -11.81 9.09 8.67
CA TYR A 143 -10.97 9.68 7.63
C TYR A 143 -11.83 10.17 6.48
N THR A 144 -11.70 11.45 6.13
CA THR A 144 -12.51 12.12 5.09
C THR A 144 -11.73 12.37 3.82
N THR A 145 -10.41 12.24 3.87
CA THR A 145 -9.52 12.31 2.71
C THR A 145 -8.58 11.11 2.72
N VAL A 146 -8.57 10.37 1.62
CA VAL A 146 -7.73 9.19 1.41
C VAL A 146 -6.90 9.39 0.16
N TYR A 147 -5.58 9.30 0.29
CA TYR A 147 -4.65 9.19 -0.84
C TYR A 147 -4.14 7.76 -0.92
N PHE A 148 -4.22 7.15 -2.08
CA PHE A 148 -3.79 5.77 -2.30
C PHE A 148 -2.91 5.68 -3.55
N MET A 149 -1.71 5.16 -3.39
CA MET A 149 -0.73 4.97 -4.46
C MET A 149 -0.35 3.49 -4.57
N ASP A 150 -0.51 2.92 -5.75
CA ASP A 150 -0.26 1.49 -6.03
C ASP A 150 0.10 1.30 -7.50
N ASP A 151 0.90 0.29 -7.83
CA ASP A 151 1.28 -0.06 -9.20
C ASP A 151 0.29 -1.03 -9.88
N SER A 152 -0.60 -1.64 -9.10
CA SER A 152 -1.60 -2.59 -9.61
C SER A 152 -2.89 -1.91 -10.05
N PRO A 153 -3.25 -1.99 -11.35
CA PRO A 153 -4.53 -1.48 -11.82
C PRO A 153 -5.73 -2.12 -11.11
N LYS A 154 -5.62 -3.40 -10.73
CA LYS A 154 -6.68 -4.11 -10.00
C LYS A 154 -6.91 -3.54 -8.61
N ASN A 155 -5.82 -3.21 -7.89
CA ASN A 155 -5.91 -2.56 -6.58
C ASN A 155 -6.53 -1.17 -6.69
N ILE A 156 -6.11 -0.39 -7.69
CA ILE A 156 -6.67 0.94 -7.94
C ILE A 156 -8.17 0.87 -8.22
N ARG A 157 -8.62 -0.06 -9.08
CA ARG A 157 -10.05 -0.23 -9.36
C ARG A 157 -10.87 -0.62 -8.13
N ALA A 158 -10.35 -1.51 -7.31
CA ALA A 158 -11.03 -1.93 -6.08
C ALA A 158 -11.21 -0.77 -5.10
N VAL A 159 -10.21 0.09 -4.97
CA VAL A 159 -10.28 1.29 -4.12
C VAL A 159 -11.17 2.36 -4.74
N ASP A 160 -11.08 2.59 -6.05
CA ASP A 160 -11.94 3.54 -6.76
C ASP A 160 -13.44 3.20 -6.63
N ALA A 161 -13.78 1.92 -6.49
CA ALA A 161 -15.17 1.50 -6.26
C ALA A 161 -15.75 2.06 -4.96
N LEU A 162 -14.93 2.40 -3.97
CA LEU A 162 -15.37 3.03 -2.73
C LEU A 162 -15.90 4.45 -2.92
N LYS A 163 -15.54 5.14 -4.00
CA LYS A 163 -16.00 6.50 -4.29
C LYS A 163 -17.53 6.59 -4.40
N LYS A 164 -18.16 5.58 -5.00
CA LYS A 164 -19.62 5.51 -5.10
C LYS A 164 -20.28 5.23 -3.74
N LYS A 165 -19.67 4.40 -2.93
CA LYS A 165 -20.18 4.03 -1.61
C LYS A 165 -20.04 5.16 -0.58
N TYR A 166 -19.01 5.97 -0.72
CA TYR A 166 -18.66 7.06 0.20
C TYR A 166 -18.51 8.39 -0.54
N PRO A 167 -19.60 8.97 -1.09
CA PRO A 167 -19.51 10.18 -1.90
C PRO A 167 -19.04 11.42 -1.11
N GLY A 168 -19.17 11.40 0.22
CA GLY A 168 -18.68 12.46 1.11
C GLY A 168 -17.20 12.38 1.46
N VAL A 169 -16.51 11.32 1.03
CA VAL A 169 -15.08 11.11 1.27
C VAL A 169 -14.31 11.44 -0.01
N ARG A 170 -13.25 12.23 0.13
CA ARG A 170 -12.32 12.49 -0.97
C ARG A 170 -11.34 11.33 -1.09
N ILE A 171 -11.49 10.52 -2.12
CA ILE A 171 -10.59 9.40 -2.43
C ILE A 171 -9.80 9.75 -3.68
N VAL A 172 -8.49 9.85 -3.55
CA VAL A 172 -7.56 10.14 -4.65
C VAL A 172 -6.64 8.94 -4.83
N THR A 173 -6.71 8.31 -5.98
CA THR A 173 -5.87 7.17 -6.33
C THR A 173 -4.83 7.56 -7.36
N LYS A 174 -3.65 6.97 -7.28
CA LYS A 174 -2.56 7.15 -8.25
C LYS A 174 -1.98 5.81 -8.65
N LEU A 175 -2.12 5.47 -9.91
CA LEU A 175 -1.46 4.32 -10.51
C LEU A 175 0.01 4.67 -10.81
N VAL A 176 0.92 3.90 -10.24
CA VAL A 176 2.36 3.97 -10.52
C VAL A 176 2.65 3.18 -11.80
N LYS A 177 3.34 3.82 -12.74
CA LYS A 177 3.77 3.20 -14.00
C LYS A 177 5.24 2.81 -13.97
#